data_e99c7de71c62f89473521685906e9bbc
#
_entry.id   e99c7de71c62f89473521685906e9bbc
#
_cell.length_a   1.000
_cell.length_b   1.000
_cell.length_c   1.000
_cell.angle_alpha   90.00
_cell.angle_beta   90.00
_cell.angle_gamma   90.00
#
_symmetry.space_group_name_H-M   'P 1'
#
loop_
_entity.id
_entity.type
_entity.pdbx_description
1 polymer ?
#
loop_
_entity_poly.entity_id
_entity_poly.type
_entity_poly.pdbx_seq_one_letter_code
_entity_poly.pdbx_strand_id
1 'polypeptide(L)'
;MTGRQLAACRPVGARRRAYRGAVAQRQPRRGVGPARRQVLGFAAAAALSGAGPGAASAAGGGPGLDVREENSRPGAADWRITRPGAARAVEGYADRDSVLSGERVGLRVSTTAPAFTVSAYRMGWYGGARARLVWRSPAVPGVLQGAARTDPATRMAWAGWERTLGLDTGGWPEGSYLLRLDTVGGERAQRFVPLTVRSASAAGRVLFVHATATWQAYNRWGGADLYEGPTGKKGSRSLAVSFERPYRSGHGAGLFLTYEAPLLAVAERMGLPLAYATGLDLARGRTRARGAVALLSPGHDEYWSPEQRRHVAAARDSGTNLAVFGANCCYRRVRFEDSATGPDRIMVCYKDDYALDPGYRGGLPPTNDFRRSPDPDPESGLLGVIYDGYPVDAPYVVARPDHWLLAGTGAVAGDAFAHLVGVEYDRVDLRYPTPRPIEILAHSPVVCKGRASYADTVYASLPSGAGLFAAGTMRWVESLEARGAGGGKANHGLDGRAGRFTRTVTENVLRAFAAGPAGCARPAVDTVALHYGDPGAPEEAATGV
;
A
#
# COMPACT_ATOMS: atom_id res chain seq x y z
N MET A 1 38.53 -16.70 0.99
CA MET A 1 39.30 -16.35 -0.23
C MET A 1 38.47 -16.67 -1.44
N THR A 2 38.40 -15.78 -2.33
CA THR A 2 37.90 -15.56 -3.69
C THR A 2 36.59 -14.82 -3.76
N GLY A 3 36.69 -13.49 -3.85
CA GLY A 3 35.63 -12.61 -4.29
C GLY A 3 35.33 -12.84 -5.78
N ARG A 4 34.11 -13.27 -6.08
CA ARG A 4 33.53 -13.16 -7.42
C ARG A 4 32.83 -11.81 -7.53
N GLN A 5 33.42 -10.92 -8.31
CA GLN A 5 32.79 -9.70 -8.79
C GLN A 5 31.51 -10.07 -9.54
N LEU A 6 30.37 -9.55 -9.05
CA LEU A 6 29.11 -9.58 -9.77
C LEU A 6 29.25 -8.73 -11.04
N ALA A 7 29.20 -9.39 -12.19
CA ALA A 7 29.17 -8.70 -13.48
C ALA A 7 27.89 -7.87 -13.55
N ALA A 8 28.04 -6.55 -13.72
CA ALA A 8 26.91 -5.65 -13.91
C ALA A 8 26.15 -6.04 -15.18
N CYS A 9 24.83 -6.24 -15.09
CA CYS A 9 23.96 -6.35 -16.26
C CYS A 9 24.11 -5.10 -17.12
N ARG A 10 24.69 -5.23 -18.31
CA ARG A 10 24.72 -4.14 -19.29
C ARG A 10 23.36 -4.08 -19.98
N PRO A 11 22.72 -2.90 -20.10
CA PRO A 11 21.49 -2.77 -20.85
C PRO A 11 21.73 -3.10 -22.33
N VAL A 12 20.97 -4.05 -22.87
CA VAL A 12 20.93 -4.32 -24.32
C VAL A 12 20.26 -3.11 -24.97
N GLY A 13 20.99 -2.42 -25.83
CA GLY A 13 20.54 -1.19 -26.47
C GLY A 13 19.29 -1.41 -27.32
N ALA A 14 18.17 -0.85 -26.89
CA ALA A 14 16.95 -0.78 -27.64
C ALA A 14 17.12 0.17 -28.82
N ARG A 15 17.21 -0.36 -30.06
CA ARG A 15 17.12 0.43 -31.29
C ARG A 15 15.70 1.02 -31.38
N ARG A 16 15.56 2.32 -31.09
CA ARG A 16 14.34 3.08 -31.34
C ARG A 16 14.09 3.17 -32.85
N ARG A 17 13.09 2.47 -33.36
CA ARG A 17 12.48 2.80 -34.65
C ARG A 17 11.59 4.03 -34.47
N ALA A 18 12.01 5.14 -35.04
CA ALA A 18 11.23 6.35 -35.09
C ALA A 18 10.09 6.19 -36.11
N TYR A 19 8.86 6.18 -35.65
CA TYR A 19 7.70 6.41 -36.50
C TYR A 19 7.52 7.93 -36.62
N ARG A 20 7.80 8.47 -37.83
CA ARG A 20 7.44 9.84 -38.20
C ARG A 20 5.99 9.85 -38.68
N GLY A 21 5.09 10.33 -37.84
CA GLY A 21 3.74 10.75 -38.25
C GLY A 21 3.74 12.27 -38.39
N ALA A 22 3.53 12.76 -39.59
CA ALA A 22 3.40 14.18 -39.91
C ALA A 22 2.01 14.67 -39.46
N VAL A 23 1.99 15.63 -38.53
CA VAL A 23 0.77 16.41 -38.23
C VAL A 23 1.03 17.84 -38.65
N ALA A 24 0.22 18.32 -39.56
CA ALA A 24 0.28 19.66 -40.13
C ALA A 24 -0.09 20.72 -39.09
N GLN A 25 0.81 21.67 -38.87
CA GLN A 25 0.56 22.86 -38.06
C GLN A 25 -0.32 23.85 -38.85
N ARG A 26 -1.46 24.25 -38.31
CA ARG A 26 -2.18 25.47 -38.68
C ARG A 26 -1.87 26.55 -37.66
N GLN A 27 -1.24 27.63 -38.11
CA GLN A 27 -1.07 28.87 -37.37
C GLN A 27 -2.39 29.67 -37.32
N PRO A 28 -2.72 30.33 -36.21
CA PRO A 28 -3.69 31.41 -36.20
C PRO A 28 -3.00 32.79 -36.35
N ARG A 29 -3.69 33.65 -37.08
CA ARG A 29 -3.31 35.00 -37.49
C ARG A 29 -3.30 35.99 -36.31
N ARG A 30 -2.41 36.99 -36.45
CA ARG A 30 -2.24 38.18 -35.60
C ARG A 30 -3.48 39.07 -35.59
N GLY A 31 -3.82 39.61 -34.43
CA GLY A 31 -4.72 40.76 -34.24
C GLY A 31 -4.17 41.72 -33.17
N VAL A 32 -3.98 42.89 -33.59
CA VAL A 32 -3.62 44.24 -33.13
C VAL A 32 -4.02 44.58 -31.67
N GLY A 33 -3.07 45.21 -30.89
CA GLY A 33 -3.34 45.91 -29.62
C GLY A 33 -4.03 47.27 -29.78
N PRO A 34 -4.22 48.09 -28.75
CA PRO A 34 -3.17 48.75 -27.97
C PRO A 34 -3.54 49.09 -26.49
N ALA A 35 -2.61 49.59 -25.74
CA ALA A 35 -2.57 50.84 -24.96
C ALA A 35 -1.88 50.72 -23.58
N ARG A 36 -0.83 51.52 -23.46
CA ARG A 36 -0.05 51.81 -22.26
C ARG A 36 -0.90 52.55 -21.20
N ARG A 37 -0.62 52.29 -19.91
CA ARG A 37 -0.60 53.30 -18.86
C ARG A 37 0.58 53.07 -17.91
N GLN A 38 1.44 54.09 -17.84
CA GLN A 38 2.49 54.30 -16.84
C GLN A 38 1.83 54.78 -15.54
N VAL A 39 2.34 54.34 -14.39
CA VAL A 39 2.34 55.14 -13.15
C VAL A 39 3.63 54.86 -12.38
N LEU A 40 4.39 55.85 -12.25
CA LEU A 40 5.41 56.37 -11.36
C LEU A 40 5.75 55.61 -10.08
N GLY A 41 7.08 55.55 -9.88
CA GLY A 41 7.74 55.01 -8.70
C GLY A 41 7.73 55.96 -7.50
N PHE A 42 8.04 55.35 -6.36
CA PHE A 42 8.66 56.04 -5.21
C PHE A 42 9.78 55.15 -4.66
N ALA A 43 10.97 55.70 -4.64
CA ALA A 43 12.12 55.14 -3.96
C ALA A 43 12.10 55.58 -2.50
N ALA A 44 12.32 54.61 -1.58
CA ALA A 44 12.76 54.93 -0.23
C ALA A 44 13.91 53.97 0.12
N ALA A 45 15.08 54.53 0.31
CA ALA A 45 16.27 53.86 0.82
C ALA A 45 16.14 53.71 2.34
N ALA A 46 16.45 52.52 2.85
CA ALA A 46 16.79 52.31 4.25
C ALA A 46 17.84 51.20 4.39
N ALA A 47 18.73 51.47 5.30
CA ALA A 47 20.07 50.97 5.47
C ALA A 47 20.22 49.49 5.80
N LEU A 48 21.39 48.98 5.42
CA LEU A 48 22.02 47.70 5.73
C LEU A 48 22.10 47.42 7.25
N SER A 49 21.62 46.21 7.63
CA SER A 49 22.26 45.45 8.69
C SER A 49 22.32 43.98 8.26
N GLY A 50 23.54 43.48 8.07
CA GLY A 50 23.83 42.17 7.59
C GLY A 50 23.47 41.08 8.62
N ALA A 51 22.60 40.19 8.19
CA ALA A 51 22.52 38.81 8.72
C ALA A 51 22.63 37.92 7.51
N GLY A 52 23.72 37.18 7.42
CA GLY A 52 24.00 36.21 6.38
C GLY A 52 22.89 35.15 6.32
N PRO A 53 22.59 34.63 5.12
CA PRO A 53 21.65 33.51 5.00
C PRO A 53 22.26 32.31 5.70
N GLY A 54 21.68 31.95 6.82
CA GLY A 54 21.94 30.66 7.45
C GLY A 54 21.71 29.58 6.39
N ALA A 55 22.80 28.88 6.02
CA ALA A 55 22.74 27.71 5.20
C ALA A 55 21.71 26.77 5.85
N ALA A 56 20.59 26.56 5.17
CA ALA A 56 19.71 25.43 5.46
C ALA A 56 20.60 24.19 5.35
N SER A 57 20.98 23.65 6.49
CA SER A 57 21.67 22.38 6.59
C SER A 57 20.81 21.38 5.84
N ALA A 58 21.25 20.95 4.67
CA ALA A 58 20.72 19.78 4.02
C ALA A 58 20.81 18.68 5.09
N ALA A 59 19.65 18.22 5.59
CA ALA A 59 19.58 17.12 6.51
C ALA A 59 20.23 15.93 5.82
N GLY A 60 21.51 15.72 6.14
CA GLY A 60 22.27 14.54 5.73
C GLY A 60 21.49 13.37 6.29
N GLY A 61 21.01 12.49 5.43
CA GLY A 61 20.37 11.24 5.84
C GLY A 61 21.36 10.48 6.70
N GLY A 62 21.13 10.46 8.01
CA GLY A 62 21.82 9.54 8.91
C GLY A 62 21.65 8.10 8.39
N PRO A 63 22.48 7.17 8.85
CA PRO A 63 22.33 5.77 8.50
C PRO A 63 20.89 5.35 8.85
N GLY A 64 20.19 4.71 7.86
CA GLY A 64 18.82 4.23 8.04
C GLY A 64 18.78 3.25 9.24
N LEU A 65 17.55 2.99 9.71
CA LEU A 65 17.31 2.10 10.86
C LEU A 65 18.03 0.75 10.66
N ASP A 66 18.86 0.36 11.64
CA ASP A 66 19.30 -1.02 11.79
C ASP A 66 18.18 -1.84 12.44
N VAL A 67 17.47 -2.60 11.57
CA VAL A 67 16.32 -3.42 11.97
C VAL A 67 16.73 -4.52 12.94
N ARG A 68 17.95 -5.06 12.87
CA ARG A 68 18.44 -6.11 13.77
C ARG A 68 18.68 -5.56 15.17
N GLU A 69 19.36 -4.41 15.24
CA GLU A 69 19.57 -3.71 16.50
C GLU A 69 18.23 -3.32 17.14
N GLU A 70 17.32 -2.74 16.34
CA GLU A 70 15.99 -2.35 16.85
C GLU A 70 15.21 -3.56 17.40
N ASN A 71 15.22 -4.70 16.69
CA ASN A 71 14.53 -5.92 17.11
C ASN A 71 15.22 -6.67 18.27
N SER A 72 16.46 -6.31 18.63
CA SER A 72 17.13 -6.83 19.83
C SER A 72 16.65 -6.17 21.12
N ARG A 73 15.96 -5.03 21.03
CA ARG A 73 15.40 -4.31 22.18
C ARG A 73 14.22 -5.07 22.79
N PRO A 74 13.96 -4.89 24.10
CA PRO A 74 12.84 -5.56 24.77
C PRO A 74 11.49 -5.24 24.09
N GLY A 75 10.74 -6.29 23.76
CA GLY A 75 9.39 -6.16 23.26
C GLY A 75 8.36 -5.91 24.36
N ALA A 76 7.21 -5.41 24.00
CA ALA A 76 6.07 -5.14 24.88
C ALA A 76 4.92 -6.10 24.54
N ALA A 77 4.64 -7.08 25.38
CA ALA A 77 3.57 -8.06 25.14
C ALA A 77 2.16 -7.46 25.32
N ASP A 78 2.06 -6.36 26.04
CA ASP A 78 0.82 -5.69 26.45
C ASP A 78 0.24 -4.75 25.39
N TRP A 79 0.82 -4.67 24.19
CA TRP A 79 0.37 -3.73 23.15
C TRP A 79 -1.06 -4.00 22.66
N ARG A 80 -1.51 -5.25 22.75
CA ARG A 80 -2.81 -5.68 22.23
C ARG A 80 -3.97 -5.02 22.96
N ILE A 81 -5.05 -4.77 22.24
CA ILE A 81 -6.31 -4.34 22.85
C ILE A 81 -6.98 -5.54 23.52
N THR A 82 -7.20 -5.41 24.82
CA THR A 82 -7.90 -6.41 25.63
C THR A 82 -9.26 -5.90 26.14
N ARG A 83 -9.48 -4.57 26.04
CA ARG A 83 -10.68 -3.89 26.52
C ARG A 83 -11.18 -2.91 25.47
N PRO A 84 -11.85 -3.39 24.41
CA PRO A 84 -12.32 -2.49 23.36
C PRO A 84 -13.32 -1.42 23.83
N GLY A 85 -14.04 -1.66 24.95
CA GLY A 85 -15.04 -0.75 25.47
C GLY A 85 -16.26 -0.61 24.55
N ALA A 86 -17.22 0.20 24.99
CA ALA A 86 -18.41 0.55 24.21
C ALA A 86 -18.03 1.37 22.97
N ALA A 87 -18.95 1.45 22.01
CA ALA A 87 -18.80 2.35 20.87
C ALA A 87 -18.66 3.80 21.38
N ARG A 88 -17.67 4.53 20.83
CA ARG A 88 -17.35 5.92 21.20
C ARG A 88 -16.80 6.13 22.62
N ALA A 89 -16.56 5.07 23.40
CA ALA A 89 -15.90 5.23 24.71
C ALA A 89 -14.53 5.92 24.58
N VAL A 90 -13.74 5.56 23.56
CA VAL A 90 -12.58 6.29 23.07
C VAL A 90 -12.37 6.02 21.58
N GLU A 91 -12.11 7.07 20.81
CA GLU A 91 -11.79 7.00 19.39
C GLU A 91 -10.77 8.10 19.06
N GLY A 92 -9.97 7.92 18.01
CA GLY A 92 -9.03 8.95 17.59
C GLY A 92 -8.49 8.74 16.19
N TYR A 93 -7.88 9.81 15.67
CA TYR A 93 -7.11 9.79 14.42
C TYR A 93 -5.97 10.80 14.46
N ALA A 94 -4.98 10.59 13.63
CA ALA A 94 -3.87 11.51 13.44
C ALA A 94 -4.15 12.49 12.28
N ASP A 95 -3.66 13.72 12.40
CA ASP A 95 -3.77 14.72 11.33
C ASP A 95 -2.87 14.39 10.11
N ARG A 96 -2.02 13.38 10.23
CA ARG A 96 -1.17 12.82 9.16
C ARG A 96 -1.12 11.31 9.30
N ASP A 97 -1.03 10.60 8.19
CA ASP A 97 -0.83 9.14 8.15
C ASP A 97 0.65 8.74 8.23
N SER A 98 1.56 9.70 7.92
CA SER A 98 3.00 9.51 8.05
C SER A 98 3.73 10.79 8.45
N VAL A 99 4.86 10.62 9.15
CA VAL A 99 5.80 11.68 9.54
C VAL A 99 7.24 11.20 9.40
N LEU A 100 8.19 12.10 9.22
CA LEU A 100 9.60 11.81 9.50
C LEU A 100 9.86 11.83 11.01
N SER A 101 10.87 11.09 11.47
CA SER A 101 11.33 11.23 12.86
C SER A 101 11.71 12.67 13.14
N GLY A 102 11.22 13.23 14.25
CA GLY A 102 11.37 14.64 14.63
C GLY A 102 10.28 15.57 14.13
N GLU A 103 9.40 15.12 13.21
CA GLU A 103 8.22 15.90 12.86
C GLU A 103 7.12 15.78 13.93
N ARG A 104 6.29 16.82 14.05
CA ARG A 104 5.13 16.81 14.94
C ARG A 104 3.90 16.23 14.24
N VAL A 105 3.09 15.50 15.02
CA VAL A 105 1.78 14.99 14.60
C VAL A 105 0.73 15.36 15.64
N GLY A 106 -0.43 15.83 15.18
CA GLY A 106 -1.59 16.13 16.03
C GLY A 106 -2.50 14.92 16.14
N LEU A 107 -2.88 14.56 17.37
CA LEU A 107 -3.96 13.61 17.63
C LEU A 107 -5.26 14.35 17.92
N ARG A 108 -6.34 13.82 17.38
CA ARG A 108 -7.71 14.24 17.61
C ARG A 108 -8.45 13.08 18.24
N VAL A 109 -8.73 13.19 19.53
CA VAL A 109 -9.31 12.10 20.34
C VAL A 109 -10.66 12.54 20.89
N SER A 110 -11.64 11.66 20.81
CA SER A 110 -12.95 11.78 21.45
C SER A 110 -13.09 10.68 22.50
N THR A 111 -13.49 11.02 23.70
CA THR A 111 -13.74 10.05 24.76
C THR A 111 -14.82 10.54 25.73
N THR A 112 -15.57 9.61 26.30
CA THR A 112 -16.50 9.86 27.41
C THR A 112 -15.80 9.80 28.78
N ALA A 113 -14.56 9.32 28.83
CA ALA A 113 -13.77 9.23 30.07
C ALA A 113 -13.21 10.60 30.48
N PRO A 114 -12.98 10.86 31.79
CA PRO A 114 -12.39 12.11 32.28
C PRO A 114 -10.99 12.38 31.71
N ALA A 115 -10.22 11.33 31.39
CA ALA A 115 -8.91 11.43 30.82
C ALA A 115 -8.54 10.19 30.00
N PHE A 116 -7.45 10.28 29.24
CA PHE A 116 -6.85 9.15 28.52
C PHE A 116 -5.34 9.26 28.50
N THR A 117 -4.66 8.15 28.20
CA THR A 117 -3.22 8.11 27.89
C THR A 117 -3.01 7.59 26.47
N VAL A 118 -1.86 7.92 25.87
CA VAL A 118 -1.41 7.42 24.58
C VAL A 118 -0.13 6.64 24.76
N SER A 119 -0.09 5.40 24.29
CA SER A 119 1.13 4.58 24.24
C SER A 119 1.51 4.33 22.78
N ALA A 120 2.69 4.77 22.36
CA ALA A 120 3.20 4.57 21.02
C ALA A 120 3.97 3.24 20.94
N TYR A 121 3.40 2.28 20.25
CA TYR A 121 4.01 0.98 19.99
C TYR A 121 4.56 0.93 18.56
N ARG A 122 5.89 0.79 18.41
CA ARG A 122 6.49 0.44 17.14
C ARG A 122 6.25 -1.05 16.89
N MET A 123 5.65 -1.36 15.74
CA MET A 123 5.33 -2.72 15.33
C MET A 123 6.53 -3.37 14.63
N GLY A 124 6.77 -4.66 14.86
CA GLY A 124 7.89 -5.39 14.30
C GLY A 124 7.94 -6.84 14.78
N TRP A 125 9.14 -7.39 15.04
CA TRP A 125 9.31 -8.75 15.54
C TRP A 125 9.54 -8.82 17.05
N TYR A 126 10.56 -8.18 17.57
CA TYR A 126 10.93 -8.09 19.01
C TYR A 126 10.85 -9.43 19.75
N GLY A 127 11.55 -10.45 19.25
CA GLY A 127 11.54 -11.79 19.86
C GLY A 127 10.16 -12.49 19.87
N GLY A 128 9.22 -12.06 19.01
CA GLY A 128 7.85 -12.57 18.97
C GLY A 128 6.82 -11.73 19.72
N ALA A 129 7.24 -10.73 20.51
CA ALA A 129 6.32 -9.80 21.18
C ALA A 129 5.51 -8.95 20.19
N ARG A 130 6.03 -8.73 18.96
CA ARG A 130 5.41 -8.05 17.83
C ARG A 130 5.36 -6.53 17.94
N ALA A 131 5.69 -5.97 19.08
CA ALA A 131 5.74 -4.53 19.27
C ALA A 131 6.73 -4.16 20.37
N ARG A 132 7.21 -2.91 20.35
CA ARG A 132 7.97 -2.27 21.41
C ARG A 132 7.33 -0.94 21.79
N LEU A 133 7.19 -0.68 23.08
CA LEU A 133 6.77 0.62 23.57
C LEU A 133 7.91 1.64 23.36
N VAL A 134 7.65 2.68 22.56
CA VAL A 134 8.62 3.74 22.26
C VAL A 134 8.39 4.96 23.14
N TRP A 135 7.12 5.29 23.38
CA TRP A 135 6.74 6.48 24.12
C TRP A 135 5.37 6.32 24.79
N ARG A 136 5.16 7.07 25.89
CA ARG A 136 3.87 7.15 26.58
C ARG A 136 3.61 8.57 27.05
N SER A 137 2.36 9.04 26.88
CA SER A 137 1.92 10.33 27.40
C SER A 137 1.65 10.29 28.92
N PRO A 138 1.71 11.44 29.59
CA PRO A 138 0.93 11.62 30.82
C PRO A 138 -0.57 11.48 30.52
N ALA A 139 -1.41 11.52 31.57
CA ALA A 139 -2.86 11.59 31.42
C ALA A 139 -3.25 12.92 30.73
N VAL A 140 -4.05 12.83 29.70
CA VAL A 140 -4.56 13.95 28.90
C VAL A 140 -6.04 14.12 29.25
N PRO A 141 -6.56 15.32 29.51
CA PRO A 141 -7.99 15.54 29.74
C PRO A 141 -8.85 14.99 28.61
N GLY A 142 -9.89 14.25 28.95
CA GLY A 142 -10.85 13.69 28.03
C GLY A 142 -11.83 14.76 27.53
N VAL A 143 -12.19 14.68 26.27
CA VAL A 143 -13.20 15.53 25.64
C VAL A 143 -14.10 14.67 24.75
N LEU A 144 -15.41 14.77 24.95
CA LEU A 144 -16.37 14.20 24.02
C LEU A 144 -16.53 15.16 22.83
N GLN A 145 -15.99 14.76 21.70
CA GLN A 145 -16.05 15.53 20.46
C GLN A 145 -17.38 15.33 19.71
N GLY A 146 -17.65 16.21 18.75
CA GLY A 146 -18.87 16.19 17.97
C GLY A 146 -19.10 14.89 17.17
N ALA A 147 -20.33 14.70 16.72
CA ALA A 147 -20.69 13.59 15.83
C ALA A 147 -20.01 13.73 14.45
N ALA A 148 -20.00 12.64 13.68
CA ALA A 148 -19.57 12.66 12.29
C ALA A 148 -20.38 13.69 11.48
N ARG A 149 -19.66 14.43 10.62
CA ARG A 149 -20.25 15.30 9.60
C ARG A 149 -20.29 14.55 8.28
N THR A 150 -21.21 14.93 7.41
CA THR A 150 -21.35 14.30 6.09
C THR A 150 -21.50 15.37 5.02
N ASP A 151 -20.69 15.27 3.96
CA ASP A 151 -20.86 16.06 2.75
C ASP A 151 -22.05 15.52 1.94
N PRO A 152 -23.06 16.35 1.63
CA PRO A 152 -24.25 15.87 0.93
C PRO A 152 -23.99 15.48 -0.53
N ALA A 153 -22.99 16.06 -1.18
CA ALA A 153 -22.70 15.81 -2.59
C ALA A 153 -21.95 14.48 -2.79
N THR A 154 -20.93 14.23 -1.99
CA THR A 154 -20.08 13.03 -2.10
C THR A 154 -20.44 11.94 -1.09
N ARG A 155 -21.27 12.25 -0.11
CA ARG A 155 -21.58 11.39 1.06
C ARG A 155 -20.33 11.03 1.88
N MET A 156 -19.28 11.83 1.77
CA MET A 156 -18.06 11.69 2.56
C MET A 156 -18.35 11.99 4.02
N ALA A 157 -17.94 11.09 4.90
CA ALA A 157 -18.00 11.31 6.35
C ALA A 157 -16.63 11.74 6.89
N TRP A 158 -16.60 12.76 7.77
CA TRP A 158 -15.41 13.18 8.50
C TRP A 158 -15.73 13.58 9.94
N ALA A 159 -14.74 13.60 10.82
CA ALA A 159 -14.95 13.86 12.23
C ALA A 159 -15.05 15.36 12.56
N GLY A 160 -14.18 16.17 11.97
CA GLY A 160 -14.15 17.64 12.24
C GLY A 160 -13.80 17.97 13.68
N TRP A 161 -13.03 17.10 14.36
CA TRP A 161 -12.66 17.25 15.77
C TRP A 161 -11.50 18.20 15.97
N GLU A 162 -11.46 18.83 17.14
CA GLU A 162 -10.33 19.63 17.57
C GLU A 162 -9.12 18.76 17.94
N ARG A 163 -7.91 19.33 17.80
CA ARG A 163 -6.68 18.66 18.21
C ARG A 163 -6.60 18.58 19.73
N THR A 164 -6.48 17.36 20.24
CA THR A 164 -6.46 17.06 21.67
C THR A 164 -5.03 16.99 22.22
N LEU A 165 -4.07 16.48 21.40
CA LEU A 165 -2.68 16.29 21.80
C LEU A 165 -1.75 16.49 20.61
N GLY A 166 -0.63 17.17 20.82
CA GLY A 166 0.51 17.17 19.90
C GLY A 166 1.57 16.18 20.34
N LEU A 167 2.03 15.33 19.42
CA LEU A 167 3.14 14.41 19.64
C LEU A 167 4.38 14.94 18.95
N ASP A 168 5.51 14.89 19.65
CA ASP A 168 6.84 15.04 19.07
C ASP A 168 7.41 13.65 18.81
N THR A 169 7.81 13.37 17.56
CA THR A 169 8.37 12.08 17.17
C THR A 169 9.90 12.07 17.20
N GLY A 170 10.53 13.04 17.89
CA GLY A 170 11.98 13.09 18.07
C GLY A 170 12.51 11.78 18.64
N GLY A 171 13.49 11.18 17.95
CA GLY A 171 14.09 9.92 18.35
C GLY A 171 13.23 8.67 18.15
N TRP A 172 12.03 8.79 17.55
CA TRP A 172 11.26 7.59 17.19
C TRP A 172 11.90 6.93 15.96
N PRO A 173 12.23 5.63 16.04
CA PRO A 173 12.75 4.91 14.87
C PRO A 173 11.75 4.86 13.72
N GLU A 174 12.26 4.82 12.49
CA GLU A 174 11.42 4.53 11.29
C GLU A 174 10.64 3.23 11.53
N GLY A 175 9.39 3.17 11.05
CA GLY A 175 8.56 1.97 11.19
C GLY A 175 7.07 2.24 11.22
N SER A 176 6.34 1.16 11.40
CA SER A 176 4.89 1.16 11.58
C SER A 176 4.54 1.31 13.05
N TYR A 177 3.60 2.17 13.39
CA TYR A 177 3.19 2.43 14.75
C TYR A 177 1.70 2.22 14.95
N LEU A 178 1.36 1.69 16.12
CA LEU A 178 0.01 1.76 16.68
C LEU A 178 0.07 2.61 17.95
N LEU A 179 -0.57 3.77 17.91
CA LEU A 179 -0.76 4.63 19.06
C LEU A 179 -1.98 4.11 19.80
N ARG A 180 -1.80 3.44 20.95
CA ARG A 180 -2.92 2.92 21.74
C ARG A 180 -3.42 4.00 22.67
N LEU A 181 -4.69 4.31 22.55
CA LEU A 181 -5.44 5.15 23.48
C LEU A 181 -5.99 4.27 24.60
N ASP A 182 -5.75 4.62 25.83
CA ASP A 182 -6.26 3.95 27.02
C ASP A 182 -7.03 4.96 27.87
N THR A 183 -8.30 4.73 28.16
CA THR A 183 -9.09 5.60 29.04
C THR A 183 -8.61 5.55 30.49
N VAL A 184 -8.67 6.69 31.18
CA VAL A 184 -8.33 6.87 32.59
C VAL A 184 -9.56 7.40 33.31
N GLY A 185 -10.01 6.66 34.33
CA GLY A 185 -11.30 6.91 34.99
C GLY A 185 -12.49 6.45 34.11
N GLY A 186 -13.63 6.21 34.74
CA GLY A 186 -14.83 5.76 34.05
C GLY A 186 -14.70 4.38 33.40
N GLU A 187 -15.35 4.19 32.26
CA GLU A 187 -15.29 2.95 31.48
C GLU A 187 -13.88 2.71 30.93
N ARG A 188 -13.36 1.51 31.15
CA ARG A 188 -12.05 1.13 30.59
C ARG A 188 -12.19 0.74 29.13
N ALA A 189 -11.65 1.57 28.26
CA ALA A 189 -11.67 1.35 26.82
C ALA A 189 -10.31 1.58 26.20
N GLN A 190 -10.05 0.89 25.08
CA GLN A 190 -8.81 0.97 24.32
C GLN A 190 -9.11 1.07 22.83
N ARG A 191 -8.35 1.90 22.10
CA ARG A 191 -8.38 1.99 20.62
C ARG A 191 -6.99 2.30 20.09
N PHE A 192 -6.77 1.93 18.84
CA PHE A 192 -5.56 2.30 18.10
C PHE A 192 -5.78 3.52 17.22
N VAL A 193 -4.67 4.23 16.99
CA VAL A 193 -4.51 5.19 15.89
C VAL A 193 -3.22 4.79 15.17
N PRO A 194 -3.25 4.36 13.90
CA PRO A 194 -2.06 4.00 13.15
C PRO A 194 -1.28 5.24 12.73
N LEU A 195 0.05 5.12 12.68
CA LEU A 195 0.97 6.13 12.21
C LEU A 195 2.18 5.46 11.58
N THR A 196 2.71 6.00 10.49
CA THR A 196 3.98 5.58 9.91
C THR A 196 5.06 6.61 10.22
N VAL A 197 6.15 6.22 10.89
CA VAL A 197 7.37 7.02 10.87
C VAL A 197 8.13 6.62 9.62
N ARG A 198 7.95 7.42 8.55
CA ARG A 198 8.44 7.09 7.22
C ARG A 198 9.93 7.32 7.06
N SER A 199 10.49 6.63 6.11
CA SER A 199 11.86 6.84 5.64
C SER A 199 11.90 7.95 4.59
N ALA A 200 12.88 8.83 4.66
CA ALA A 200 13.09 9.85 3.63
C ALA A 200 13.55 9.25 2.29
N SER A 201 14.27 8.12 2.34
CA SER A 201 14.78 7.40 1.17
C SER A 201 14.78 5.91 1.43
N ALA A 202 14.46 5.13 0.40
CA ALA A 202 14.57 3.67 0.40
C ALA A 202 15.81 3.15 -0.34
N ALA A 203 16.75 4.01 -0.74
CA ALA A 203 17.93 3.60 -1.49
C ALA A 203 18.72 2.50 -0.75
N GLY A 204 19.00 1.38 -1.43
CA GLY A 204 19.68 0.21 -0.87
C GLY A 204 18.85 -0.61 0.13
N ARG A 205 17.57 -0.28 0.32
CA ARG A 205 16.69 -0.93 1.31
C ARG A 205 15.45 -1.55 0.67
N VAL A 206 14.80 -2.44 1.39
CA VAL A 206 13.50 -3.01 1.04
C VAL A 206 12.41 -2.06 1.56
N LEU A 207 11.62 -1.49 0.67
CA LEU A 207 10.57 -0.53 1.01
C LEU A 207 9.25 -1.24 1.29
N PHE A 208 8.79 -1.16 2.53
CA PHE A 208 7.47 -1.62 2.96
C PHE A 208 6.46 -0.48 2.78
N VAL A 209 5.41 -0.69 1.97
CA VAL A 209 4.43 0.35 1.63
C VAL A 209 3.09 0.04 2.29
N HIS A 210 2.62 0.92 3.18
CA HIS A 210 1.32 0.79 3.83
C HIS A 210 0.20 1.25 2.89
N ALA A 211 -0.84 0.43 2.78
CA ALA A 211 -2.01 0.65 1.91
C ALA A 211 -3.07 1.57 2.54
N THR A 212 -2.66 2.72 3.11
CA THR A 212 -3.54 3.60 3.89
C THR A 212 -4.74 4.12 3.09
N ALA A 213 -4.60 4.29 1.78
CA ALA A 213 -5.71 4.62 0.88
C ALA A 213 -6.78 3.52 0.87
N THR A 214 -6.36 2.26 0.76
CA THR A 214 -7.26 1.10 0.82
C THR A 214 -7.91 0.98 2.20
N TRP A 215 -7.16 1.23 3.29
CA TRP A 215 -7.78 1.20 4.62
C TRP A 215 -8.89 2.22 4.76
N GLN A 216 -8.75 3.44 4.20
CA GLN A 216 -9.79 4.46 4.22
C GLN A 216 -10.96 4.13 3.28
N ALA A 217 -10.70 3.47 2.15
CA ALA A 217 -11.74 3.06 1.22
C ALA A 217 -12.77 2.11 1.85
N TYR A 218 -12.33 1.27 2.79
CA TYR A 218 -13.14 0.29 3.53
C TYR A 218 -13.56 0.78 4.92
N ASN A 219 -13.23 2.01 5.28
CA ASN A 219 -13.52 2.54 6.61
C ASN A 219 -14.95 3.06 6.71
N ARG A 220 -15.85 2.31 7.36
CA ARG A 220 -17.26 2.71 7.58
C ARG A 220 -17.49 3.61 8.81
N TRP A 221 -16.45 4.21 9.36
CA TRP A 221 -16.66 5.19 10.42
C TRP A 221 -17.48 6.37 9.88
N GLY A 222 -18.50 6.80 10.64
CA GLY A 222 -19.46 7.81 10.19
C GLY A 222 -20.57 7.26 9.28
N GLY A 223 -20.64 5.92 9.08
CA GLY A 223 -21.77 5.25 8.42
C GLY A 223 -21.59 4.96 6.93
N ALA A 224 -20.55 5.49 6.27
CA ALA A 224 -20.35 5.30 4.83
C ALA A 224 -18.87 5.09 4.48
N ASP A 225 -18.63 4.30 3.42
CA ASP A 225 -17.33 4.08 2.78
C ASP A 225 -17.48 4.07 1.25
N LEU A 226 -16.45 3.65 0.50
CA LEU A 226 -16.51 3.58 -0.97
C LEU A 226 -17.31 2.38 -1.51
N TYR A 227 -17.91 1.55 -0.66
CA TYR A 227 -18.71 0.39 -1.05
C TYR A 227 -20.15 0.50 -0.60
N GLU A 228 -20.37 1.00 0.61
CA GLU A 228 -21.68 1.06 1.23
C GLU A 228 -21.91 2.40 1.93
N GLY A 229 -23.16 2.85 1.93
CA GLY A 229 -23.60 4.02 2.66
C GLY A 229 -24.44 3.66 3.88
N PRO A 230 -25.15 4.64 4.45
CA PRO A 230 -25.96 4.45 5.66
C PRO A 230 -27.02 3.33 5.53
N THR A 231 -27.51 3.09 4.32
CA THR A 231 -28.51 2.02 4.04
C THR A 231 -27.89 0.62 3.86
N GLY A 232 -26.56 0.49 3.93
CA GLY A 232 -25.85 -0.76 3.63
C GLY A 232 -25.87 -1.15 2.15
N LYS A 233 -26.31 -0.26 1.25
CA LYS A 233 -26.41 -0.53 -0.19
C LYS A 233 -25.33 0.20 -0.97
N LYS A 234 -24.83 -0.43 -2.06
CA LYS A 234 -23.85 0.14 -2.98
C LYS A 234 -24.29 1.51 -3.54
N GLY A 235 -25.55 1.69 -3.87
CA GLY A 235 -26.07 2.94 -4.42
C GLY A 235 -26.02 4.15 -3.45
N SER A 236 -25.85 3.90 -2.14
CA SER A 236 -25.69 4.95 -1.12
C SER A 236 -24.23 5.13 -0.66
N ARG A 237 -23.24 4.49 -1.32
CA ARG A 237 -21.82 4.61 -0.99
C ARG A 237 -21.31 6.04 -1.09
N SER A 238 -20.22 6.32 -0.41
CA SER A 238 -19.48 7.57 -0.60
C SER A 238 -18.77 7.60 -1.95
N LEU A 239 -18.61 8.80 -2.52
CA LEU A 239 -17.82 9.06 -3.74
C LEU A 239 -16.43 9.61 -3.41
N ALA A 240 -16.25 10.01 -2.15
CA ALA A 240 -14.97 10.39 -1.57
C ALA A 240 -14.92 9.91 -0.12
N VAL A 241 -13.71 9.76 0.44
CA VAL A 241 -13.50 9.46 1.86
C VAL A 241 -12.44 10.37 2.45
N SER A 242 -12.60 10.68 3.74
CA SER A 242 -11.67 11.55 4.47
C SER A 242 -10.69 10.73 5.29
N PHE A 243 -9.43 11.19 5.37
CA PHE A 243 -8.45 10.73 6.36
C PHE A 243 -8.65 11.38 7.74
N GLU A 244 -9.58 12.32 7.85
CA GLU A 244 -9.90 13.03 9.09
C GLU A 244 -11.00 12.34 9.89
N ARG A 245 -10.82 11.04 10.13
CA ARG A 245 -11.75 10.22 10.89
C ARG A 245 -11.08 8.99 11.50
N PRO A 246 -11.54 8.50 12.66
CA PRO A 246 -11.06 7.24 13.22
C PRO A 246 -11.29 6.07 12.28
N TYR A 247 -10.50 5.01 12.42
CA TYR A 247 -10.79 3.74 11.79
C TYR A 247 -11.79 2.93 12.63
N ARG A 248 -12.82 2.38 11.99
CA ARG A 248 -13.76 1.47 12.64
C ARG A 248 -13.18 0.07 12.83
N SER A 249 -12.50 -0.45 11.81
CA SER A 249 -11.95 -1.80 11.78
C SER A 249 -10.66 -1.93 12.61
N GLY A 250 -10.32 -3.17 13.01
CA GLY A 250 -9.08 -3.46 13.73
C GLY A 250 -8.95 -2.72 15.07
N HIS A 251 -10.06 -2.42 15.74
CA HIS A 251 -10.07 -1.57 16.94
C HIS A 251 -9.38 -0.21 16.72
N GLY A 252 -9.51 0.37 15.54
CA GLY A 252 -8.86 1.62 15.16
C GLY A 252 -7.58 1.45 14.35
N ALA A 253 -7.06 0.23 14.17
CA ALA A 253 -5.86 -0.04 13.37
C ALA A 253 -6.12 -0.13 11.85
N GLY A 254 -7.37 0.06 11.40
CA GLY A 254 -7.73 -0.13 10.00
C GLY A 254 -7.54 -1.58 9.54
N LEU A 255 -6.91 -1.78 8.40
CA LEU A 255 -6.62 -3.10 7.85
C LEU A 255 -5.20 -3.61 8.18
N PHE A 256 -4.39 -2.82 8.89
CA PHE A 256 -2.99 -3.11 9.19
C PHE A 256 -2.78 -4.49 9.83
N LEU A 257 -3.55 -4.80 10.89
CA LEU A 257 -3.34 -6.03 11.67
C LEU A 257 -3.58 -7.30 10.85
N THR A 258 -4.50 -7.26 9.88
CA THR A 258 -4.87 -8.42 9.05
C THR A 258 -3.95 -8.58 7.84
N TYR A 259 -3.72 -7.48 7.12
CA TYR A 259 -3.10 -7.56 5.79
C TYR A 259 -1.64 -7.12 5.74
N GLU A 260 -1.08 -6.54 6.81
CA GLU A 260 0.28 -6.01 6.75
C GLU A 260 1.17 -6.48 7.91
N ALA A 261 0.69 -6.44 9.15
CA ALA A 261 1.49 -6.76 10.33
C ALA A 261 2.12 -8.17 10.31
N PRO A 262 1.50 -9.23 9.76
CA PRO A 262 2.15 -10.54 9.64
C PRO A 262 3.36 -10.52 8.71
N LEU A 263 3.26 -9.88 7.54
CA LEU A 263 4.36 -9.73 6.59
C LEU A 263 5.49 -8.87 7.17
N LEU A 264 5.13 -7.76 7.82
CA LEU A 264 6.09 -6.89 8.50
C LEU A 264 6.93 -7.68 9.52
N ALA A 265 6.28 -8.51 10.32
CA ALA A 265 6.99 -9.30 11.32
C ALA A 265 7.95 -10.33 10.71
N VAL A 266 7.58 -10.93 9.57
CA VAL A 266 8.49 -11.84 8.83
C VAL A 266 9.70 -11.05 8.32
N ALA A 267 9.50 -9.89 7.68
CA ALA A 267 10.57 -9.08 7.13
C ALA A 267 11.52 -8.56 8.23
N GLU A 268 10.97 -8.07 9.35
CA GLU A 268 11.78 -7.61 10.48
C GLU A 268 12.52 -8.75 11.20
N ARG A 269 11.89 -9.92 11.34
CA ARG A 269 12.55 -11.11 11.90
C ARG A 269 13.76 -11.55 11.07
N MET A 270 13.69 -11.38 9.76
CA MET A 270 14.82 -11.66 8.87
C MET A 270 15.95 -10.64 9.01
N GLY A 271 15.74 -9.52 9.68
CA GLY A 271 16.72 -8.45 9.85
C GLY A 271 17.07 -7.77 8.51
N LEU A 272 16.09 -7.64 7.63
CA LEU A 272 16.27 -6.96 6.34
C LEU A 272 16.47 -5.45 6.54
N PRO A 273 17.24 -4.78 5.69
CA PRO A 273 17.35 -3.31 5.70
C PRO A 273 16.04 -2.71 5.21
N LEU A 274 15.08 -2.46 6.12
CA LEU A 274 13.75 -1.97 5.77
C LEU A 274 13.69 -0.44 5.73
N ALA A 275 12.90 0.07 4.80
CA ALA A 275 12.38 1.43 4.75
C ALA A 275 10.85 1.37 4.77
N TYR A 276 10.19 2.45 5.21
CA TYR A 276 8.75 2.50 5.42
C TYR A 276 8.15 3.72 4.74
N ALA A 277 6.99 3.54 4.12
CA ALA A 277 6.21 4.62 3.52
C ALA A 277 4.74 4.23 3.47
N THR A 278 3.87 5.20 3.22
CA THR A 278 2.49 4.98 2.78
C THR A 278 2.39 5.11 1.26
N GLY A 279 1.30 4.62 0.67
CA GLY A 279 1.01 4.84 -0.75
C GLY A 279 0.95 6.34 -1.10
N LEU A 280 0.43 7.16 -0.19
CA LEU A 280 0.40 8.62 -0.35
C LEU A 280 1.81 9.25 -0.33
N ASP A 281 2.73 8.73 0.49
CA ASP A 281 4.13 9.21 0.48
C ASP A 281 4.80 8.95 -0.87
N LEU A 282 4.52 7.79 -1.48
CA LEU A 282 4.99 7.49 -2.84
C LEU A 282 4.33 8.39 -3.87
N ALA A 283 3.02 8.61 -3.77
CA ALA A 283 2.28 9.49 -4.67
C ALA A 283 2.88 10.91 -4.71
N ARG A 284 3.29 11.42 -3.56
CA ARG A 284 3.85 12.78 -3.39
C ARG A 284 5.38 12.85 -3.40
N GLY A 285 6.06 11.72 -3.61
CA GLY A 285 7.53 11.67 -3.61
C GLY A 285 8.16 12.02 -2.26
N ARG A 286 7.39 11.91 -1.15
CA ARG A 286 7.87 12.14 0.23
C ARG A 286 8.87 11.08 0.66
N THR A 287 8.73 9.86 0.14
CA THR A 287 9.73 8.78 0.21
C THR A 287 10.15 8.41 -1.20
N ARG A 288 11.45 8.40 -1.47
CA ARG A 288 11.97 8.05 -2.79
C ARG A 288 12.09 6.54 -2.93
N ALA A 289 11.24 5.94 -3.77
CA ALA A 289 11.27 4.51 -4.09
C ALA A 289 12.44 4.12 -5.02
N ARG A 290 12.88 5.06 -5.88
CA ARG A 290 13.99 4.81 -6.80
C ARG A 290 15.29 4.51 -6.05
N GLY A 291 15.94 3.43 -6.43
CA GLY A 291 17.15 2.93 -5.77
C GLY A 291 16.86 2.00 -4.58
N ALA A 292 15.59 1.77 -4.22
CA ALA A 292 15.23 0.66 -3.35
C ALA A 292 15.62 -0.66 -4.01
N VAL A 293 16.05 -1.66 -3.22
CA VAL A 293 16.35 -3.00 -3.75
C VAL A 293 15.08 -3.78 -4.03
N ALA A 294 14.03 -3.53 -3.25
CA ALA A 294 12.70 -4.08 -3.47
C ALA A 294 11.61 -3.14 -2.94
N LEU A 295 10.41 -3.25 -3.48
CA LEU A 295 9.18 -2.66 -2.99
C LEU A 295 8.19 -3.77 -2.64
N LEU A 296 7.61 -3.73 -1.45
CA LEU A 296 6.62 -4.67 -0.96
C LEU A 296 5.26 -3.99 -0.90
N SER A 297 4.27 -4.53 -1.63
CA SER A 297 2.85 -4.21 -1.50
C SER A 297 2.19 -5.34 -0.71
N PRO A 298 1.79 -5.13 0.55
CA PRO A 298 1.26 -6.17 1.41
C PRO A 298 -0.24 -6.38 1.23
N GLY A 299 -0.69 -7.62 1.30
CA GLY A 299 -2.06 -8.06 1.47
C GLY A 299 -3.07 -7.44 0.52
N HIS A 300 -3.75 -6.37 0.95
CA HIS A 300 -4.81 -5.71 0.18
C HIS A 300 -4.48 -4.25 -0.09
N ASP A 301 -4.08 -3.95 -1.32
CA ASP A 301 -3.61 -2.62 -1.74
C ASP A 301 -4.30 -2.18 -3.05
N GLU A 302 -5.62 -2.03 -2.99
CA GLU A 302 -6.51 -1.84 -4.14
C GLU A 302 -6.48 -0.41 -4.72
N TYR A 303 -6.36 0.63 -3.84
CA TYR A 303 -6.58 2.03 -4.20
C TYR A 303 -5.28 2.80 -4.39
N TRP A 304 -4.93 3.10 -5.64
CA TRP A 304 -3.71 3.82 -6.00
C TRP A 304 -4.02 5.10 -6.78
N SER A 305 -3.21 6.14 -6.56
CA SER A 305 -3.23 7.28 -7.48
C SER A 305 -2.34 7.01 -8.70
N PRO A 306 -2.58 7.71 -9.84
CA PRO A 306 -1.70 7.64 -11.02
C PRO A 306 -0.25 7.97 -10.70
N GLU A 307 -0.01 8.92 -9.78
CA GLU A 307 1.32 9.31 -9.33
C GLU A 307 2.03 8.19 -8.59
N GLN A 308 1.35 7.52 -7.64
CA GLN A 308 1.89 6.35 -6.94
C GLN A 308 2.29 5.26 -7.94
N ARG A 309 1.37 4.90 -8.85
CA ARG A 309 1.62 3.89 -9.88
C ARG A 309 2.82 4.24 -10.74
N ARG A 310 2.92 5.50 -11.22
CA ARG A 310 4.04 5.99 -12.02
C ARG A 310 5.37 5.89 -11.27
N HIS A 311 5.41 6.24 -9.98
CA HIS A 311 6.64 6.17 -9.19
C HIS A 311 7.08 4.73 -8.93
N VAL A 312 6.13 3.82 -8.68
CA VAL A 312 6.41 2.39 -8.52
C VAL A 312 6.90 1.79 -9.84
N ALA A 313 6.23 2.08 -10.97
CA ALA A 313 6.65 1.63 -12.29
C ALA A 313 8.07 2.13 -12.63
N ALA A 314 8.35 3.41 -12.38
CA ALA A 314 9.69 3.98 -12.62
C ALA A 314 10.78 3.35 -11.74
N ALA A 315 10.47 2.99 -10.50
CA ALA A 315 11.40 2.27 -9.63
C ALA A 315 11.66 0.85 -10.16
N ARG A 316 10.61 0.10 -10.51
CA ARG A 316 10.68 -1.24 -11.12
C ARG A 316 11.50 -1.23 -12.41
N ASP A 317 11.20 -0.28 -13.29
CA ASP A 317 11.88 -0.14 -14.58
C ASP A 317 13.33 0.38 -14.46
N SER A 318 13.74 0.74 -13.24
CA SER A 318 15.11 1.07 -12.86
C SER A 318 15.83 -0.04 -12.08
N GLY A 319 15.23 -1.25 -11.98
CA GLY A 319 15.84 -2.43 -11.35
C GLY A 319 15.36 -2.73 -9.92
N THR A 320 14.43 -1.95 -9.35
CA THR A 320 13.80 -2.28 -8.05
C THR A 320 12.87 -3.49 -8.21
N ASN A 321 13.10 -4.56 -7.44
CA ASN A 321 12.19 -5.70 -7.42
C ASN A 321 10.82 -5.30 -6.88
N LEU A 322 9.75 -5.92 -7.38
CA LEU A 322 8.38 -5.68 -6.92
C LEU A 322 7.76 -6.97 -6.40
N ALA A 323 7.37 -7.00 -5.13
CA ALA A 323 6.68 -8.13 -4.52
C ALA A 323 5.29 -7.72 -4.03
N VAL A 324 4.26 -8.37 -4.57
CA VAL A 324 2.85 -8.19 -4.23
C VAL A 324 2.38 -9.42 -3.47
N PHE A 325 2.13 -9.26 -2.16
CA PHE A 325 1.71 -10.35 -1.28
C PHE A 325 0.20 -10.36 -1.07
N GLY A 326 -0.56 -10.19 -2.14
CA GLY A 326 -2.01 -10.11 -2.09
C GLY A 326 -2.65 -10.34 -3.44
N ALA A 327 -3.89 -9.89 -3.55
CA ALA A 327 -4.67 -9.81 -4.78
C ALA A 327 -5.46 -8.49 -4.83
N ASN A 328 -6.01 -8.17 -6.01
CA ASN A 328 -6.74 -6.93 -6.24
C ASN A 328 -5.90 -5.68 -5.90
N CYS A 329 -4.60 -5.72 -6.21
CA CYS A 329 -3.72 -4.59 -5.99
C CYS A 329 -3.72 -3.65 -7.20
N CYS A 330 -3.57 -2.33 -6.95
CA CYS A 330 -3.50 -1.30 -8.00
C CYS A 330 -4.72 -1.32 -8.96
N TYR A 331 -5.91 -1.64 -8.45
CA TYR A 331 -7.12 -1.80 -9.26
C TYR A 331 -7.90 -0.49 -9.42
N ARG A 332 -8.15 0.22 -8.30
CA ARG A 332 -8.93 1.45 -8.27
C ARG A 332 -8.03 2.67 -8.40
N ARG A 333 -8.33 3.51 -9.39
CA ARG A 333 -7.68 4.82 -9.56
C ARG A 333 -8.33 5.85 -8.65
N VAL A 334 -7.51 6.55 -7.87
CA VAL A 334 -7.97 7.60 -6.95
C VAL A 334 -7.25 8.91 -7.18
N ARG A 335 -7.83 9.98 -6.67
CA ARG A 335 -7.24 11.32 -6.60
C ARG A 335 -7.23 11.78 -5.14
N PHE A 336 -6.13 12.41 -4.71
CA PHE A 336 -6.05 13.05 -3.40
C PHE A 336 -6.30 14.54 -3.54
N GLU A 337 -7.11 15.09 -2.64
CA GLU A 337 -7.47 16.50 -2.55
C GLU A 337 -7.23 17.01 -1.13
N ASP A 338 -7.02 18.35 -1.05
CA ASP A 338 -6.82 19.04 0.22
C ASP A 338 -8.15 19.18 0.97
N SER A 339 -8.07 19.25 2.29
CA SER A 339 -9.16 19.67 3.15
C SER A 339 -8.85 21.01 3.81
N ALA A 340 -9.80 21.54 4.58
CA ALA A 340 -9.59 22.74 5.38
C ALA A 340 -8.50 22.55 6.46
N THR A 341 -8.12 21.32 6.83
CA THR A 341 -7.14 21.05 7.88
C THR A 341 -5.75 20.67 7.36
N GLY A 342 -5.61 20.45 6.05
CA GLY A 342 -4.31 20.16 5.46
C GLY A 342 -4.36 19.52 4.08
N PRO A 343 -3.20 19.31 3.47
CA PRO A 343 -3.09 18.73 2.15
C PRO A 343 -3.37 17.22 2.16
N ASP A 344 -3.93 16.71 1.04
CA ASP A 344 -4.12 15.29 0.78
C ASP A 344 -5.02 14.56 1.80
N ARG A 345 -6.00 15.26 2.41
CA ARG A 345 -6.85 14.67 3.46
C ARG A 345 -8.14 14.06 2.93
N ILE A 346 -8.41 14.20 1.64
CA ILE A 346 -9.59 13.65 0.97
C ILE A 346 -9.12 12.73 -0.16
N MET A 347 -9.69 11.52 -0.24
CA MET A 347 -9.49 10.59 -1.34
C MET A 347 -10.79 10.47 -2.14
N VAL A 348 -10.74 10.83 -3.42
CA VAL A 348 -11.87 10.82 -4.35
C VAL A 348 -11.84 9.55 -5.19
N CYS A 349 -12.98 8.83 -5.26
CA CYS A 349 -13.16 7.65 -6.11
C CYS A 349 -14.63 7.46 -6.52
N TYR A 350 -14.98 7.94 -7.70
CA TYR A 350 -16.33 7.82 -8.24
C TYR A 350 -16.63 6.43 -8.83
N LYS A 351 -15.61 5.62 -9.13
CA LYS A 351 -15.76 4.29 -9.74
C LYS A 351 -16.53 4.35 -11.08
N ASP A 352 -17.58 3.57 -11.21
CA ASP A 352 -18.42 3.55 -12.42
C ASP A 352 -19.10 4.90 -12.71
N ASP A 353 -19.27 5.74 -11.67
CA ASP A 353 -19.90 7.07 -11.78
C ASP A 353 -18.90 8.19 -12.10
N TYR A 354 -17.69 7.87 -12.57
CA TYR A 354 -16.60 8.84 -12.80
C TYR A 354 -17.01 10.04 -13.68
N ALA A 355 -17.97 9.85 -14.60
CA ALA A 355 -18.50 10.93 -15.42
C ALA A 355 -19.27 12.01 -14.62
N LEU A 356 -19.65 11.71 -13.39
CA LEU A 356 -20.28 12.68 -12.47
C LEU A 356 -19.24 13.45 -11.64
N ASP A 357 -17.97 13.04 -11.65
CA ASP A 357 -16.89 13.68 -10.92
C ASP A 357 -16.63 15.09 -11.48
N PRO A 358 -16.79 16.17 -10.67
CA PRO A 358 -16.47 17.54 -11.12
C PRO A 358 -15.02 17.70 -11.55
N GLY A 359 -14.07 16.99 -10.90
CA GLY A 359 -12.66 17.00 -11.28
C GLY A 359 -12.43 16.41 -12.67
N TYR A 360 -13.07 15.28 -12.98
CA TYR A 360 -13.01 14.69 -14.32
C TYR A 360 -13.62 15.64 -15.39
N ARG A 361 -14.76 16.27 -15.10
CA ARG A 361 -15.36 17.27 -15.97
C ARG A 361 -14.48 18.50 -16.17
N GLY A 362 -13.63 18.80 -15.19
CA GLY A 362 -12.60 19.84 -15.23
C GLY A 362 -11.29 19.43 -15.91
N GLY A 363 -11.21 18.22 -16.49
CA GLY A 363 -10.04 17.73 -17.24
C GLY A 363 -9.05 16.89 -16.44
N LEU A 364 -9.34 16.53 -15.19
CA LEU A 364 -8.51 15.61 -14.42
C LEU A 364 -8.76 14.15 -14.85
N PRO A 365 -7.81 13.22 -14.61
CA PRO A 365 -8.00 11.81 -14.89
C PRO A 365 -9.25 11.22 -14.20
N PRO A 366 -9.91 10.21 -14.78
CA PRO A 366 -11.07 9.57 -14.16
C PRO A 366 -10.66 8.81 -12.91
N THR A 367 -11.54 8.77 -11.91
CA THR A 367 -11.37 7.99 -10.68
C THR A 367 -12.14 6.67 -10.75
N ASN A 368 -11.82 5.86 -11.77
CA ASN A 368 -12.41 4.55 -12.09
C ASN A 368 -11.39 3.41 -11.90
N ASP A 369 -11.63 2.25 -12.52
CA ASP A 369 -10.65 1.16 -12.54
C ASP A 369 -9.51 1.48 -13.51
N PHE A 370 -8.25 1.16 -13.16
CA PHE A 370 -7.11 1.41 -14.05
C PHE A 370 -7.25 0.74 -15.41
N ARG A 371 -7.87 -0.43 -15.49
CA ARG A 371 -8.04 -1.17 -16.73
C ARG A 371 -9.13 -0.63 -17.68
N ARG A 372 -9.94 0.33 -17.23
CA ARG A 372 -11.12 0.79 -17.98
C ARG A 372 -10.89 2.09 -18.73
N SER A 373 -11.64 2.22 -19.87
CA SER A 373 -11.77 3.51 -20.56
C SER A 373 -12.27 4.60 -19.62
N PRO A 374 -11.96 5.90 -19.86
CA PRO A 374 -11.35 6.41 -21.09
C PRO A 374 -9.80 6.37 -21.12
N ASP A 375 -9.13 6.01 -20.05
CA ASP A 375 -7.67 6.02 -19.94
C ASP A 375 -7.16 4.68 -19.35
N PRO A 376 -7.21 3.57 -20.15
CA PRO A 376 -6.87 2.25 -19.66
C PRO A 376 -5.35 2.09 -19.44
N ASP A 377 -4.99 1.71 -18.24
CA ASP A 377 -3.64 1.30 -17.83
C ASP A 377 -3.77 0.06 -16.91
N PRO A 378 -4.01 -1.15 -17.49
CA PRO A 378 -4.29 -2.35 -16.70
C PRO A 378 -3.20 -2.66 -15.68
N GLU A 379 -3.59 -3.12 -14.50
CA GLU A 379 -2.69 -3.48 -13.41
C GLU A 379 -1.70 -4.58 -13.80
N SER A 380 -2.08 -5.49 -14.72
CA SER A 380 -1.22 -6.57 -15.20
C SER A 380 0.08 -6.07 -15.84
N GLY A 381 0.06 -4.91 -16.51
CA GLY A 381 1.27 -4.28 -17.05
C GLY A 381 2.31 -3.92 -15.99
N LEU A 382 1.87 -3.72 -14.75
CA LEU A 382 2.73 -3.46 -13.60
C LEU A 382 3.00 -4.73 -12.79
N LEU A 383 1.98 -5.56 -12.54
CA LEU A 383 1.97 -6.63 -11.54
C LEU A 383 2.09 -8.05 -12.13
N GLY A 384 1.98 -8.22 -13.46
CA GLY A 384 2.00 -9.54 -14.11
C GLY A 384 0.68 -10.32 -14.01
N VAL A 385 -0.21 -9.91 -13.14
CA VAL A 385 -1.53 -10.50 -12.90
C VAL A 385 -2.61 -9.43 -12.91
N ILE A 386 -3.86 -9.85 -13.08
CA ILE A 386 -5.03 -8.96 -13.10
C ILE A 386 -6.11 -9.49 -12.16
N TYR A 387 -6.76 -8.60 -11.41
CA TYR A 387 -7.88 -8.97 -10.55
C TYR A 387 -9.02 -9.61 -11.36
N ASP A 388 -9.49 -10.80 -10.93
CA ASP A 388 -10.49 -11.55 -11.69
C ASP A 388 -11.82 -11.75 -10.95
N GLY A 389 -11.86 -11.71 -9.60
CA GLY A 389 -13.15 -11.83 -8.94
C GLY A 389 -13.18 -11.95 -7.41
N TYR A 390 -14.43 -11.88 -6.92
CA TYR A 390 -14.85 -11.92 -5.52
C TYR A 390 -16.31 -12.39 -5.40
N PRO A 391 -16.73 -13.13 -4.38
CA PRO A 391 -15.88 -13.84 -3.44
C PRO A 391 -15.45 -15.20 -3.97
N VAL A 392 -14.32 -15.70 -3.48
CA VAL A 392 -13.85 -17.07 -3.73
C VAL A 392 -13.28 -17.67 -2.45
N ASP A 393 -13.42 -18.97 -2.32
CA ASP A 393 -12.77 -19.81 -1.30
C ASP A 393 -12.35 -21.11 -1.96
N ALA A 394 -11.05 -21.27 -2.24
CA ALA A 394 -10.53 -22.39 -2.99
C ALA A 394 -9.14 -22.84 -2.48
N PRO A 395 -8.71 -24.07 -2.79
CA PRO A 395 -7.35 -24.49 -2.51
C PRO A 395 -6.36 -23.78 -3.43
N TYR A 396 -5.18 -23.47 -2.90
CA TYR A 396 -4.01 -23.05 -3.66
C TYR A 396 -3.30 -24.28 -4.20
N VAL A 397 -3.12 -24.40 -5.51
CA VAL A 397 -2.58 -25.59 -6.17
C VAL A 397 -1.22 -25.29 -6.78
N VAL A 398 -0.19 -26.02 -6.32
CA VAL A 398 1.20 -25.86 -6.78
C VAL A 398 1.36 -26.42 -8.19
N ALA A 399 1.90 -25.59 -9.11
CA ALA A 399 2.20 -25.95 -10.49
C ALA A 399 3.70 -26.22 -10.74
N ARG A 400 4.60 -25.45 -10.09
CA ARG A 400 6.06 -25.49 -10.31
C ARG A 400 6.81 -25.70 -8.99
N PRO A 401 6.81 -26.92 -8.41
CA PRO A 401 7.45 -27.20 -7.12
C PRO A 401 8.98 -27.07 -7.15
N ASP A 402 9.59 -27.26 -8.31
CA ASP A 402 11.02 -27.15 -8.58
C ASP A 402 11.54 -25.69 -8.67
N HIS A 403 10.63 -24.72 -8.71
CA HIS A 403 11.01 -23.31 -8.77
C HIS A 403 11.72 -22.87 -7.48
N TRP A 404 12.79 -22.08 -7.61
CA TRP A 404 13.63 -21.63 -6.49
C TRP A 404 12.87 -20.90 -5.37
N LEU A 405 11.75 -20.25 -5.68
CA LEU A 405 10.88 -19.61 -4.69
C LEU A 405 10.19 -20.63 -3.78
N LEU A 406 9.97 -21.85 -4.24
CA LEU A 406 9.35 -22.94 -3.49
C LEU A 406 10.38 -23.85 -2.81
N ALA A 407 11.69 -23.56 -2.95
CA ALA A 407 12.74 -24.33 -2.29
C ALA A 407 12.53 -24.37 -0.77
N GLY A 408 12.66 -25.58 -0.19
CA GLY A 408 12.49 -25.82 1.24
C GLY A 408 11.04 -25.90 1.73
N THR A 409 10.04 -25.79 0.84
CA THR A 409 8.63 -26.01 1.21
C THR A 409 8.26 -27.48 1.33
N GLY A 410 8.97 -28.36 0.63
CA GLY A 410 8.62 -29.78 0.47
C GLY A 410 7.37 -30.03 -0.38
N ALA A 411 6.84 -29.02 -1.05
CA ALA A 411 5.67 -29.15 -1.90
C ALA A 411 5.99 -29.91 -3.20
N VAL A 412 5.02 -30.64 -3.71
CA VAL A 412 5.08 -31.33 -5.01
C VAL A 412 4.00 -30.78 -5.94
N ALA A 413 4.10 -31.07 -7.24
CA ALA A 413 3.09 -30.65 -8.21
C ALA A 413 1.72 -31.22 -7.85
N GLY A 414 0.68 -30.37 -7.91
CA GLY A 414 -0.68 -30.73 -7.51
C GLY A 414 -0.95 -30.64 -6.01
N ASP A 415 0.05 -30.39 -5.16
CA ASP A 415 -0.20 -30.11 -3.74
C ASP A 415 -1.20 -28.97 -3.58
N ALA A 416 -2.23 -29.22 -2.77
CA ALA A 416 -3.31 -28.29 -2.51
C ALA A 416 -3.30 -27.80 -1.06
N PHE A 417 -3.36 -26.47 -0.89
CA PHE A 417 -3.49 -25.84 0.43
C PHE A 417 -4.89 -25.26 0.55
N ALA A 418 -5.73 -25.93 1.34
CA ALA A 418 -7.13 -25.55 1.52
C ALA A 418 -7.28 -24.09 1.96
N HIS A 419 -8.32 -23.43 1.46
CA HIS A 419 -8.69 -22.05 1.83
C HIS A 419 -7.64 -20.96 1.56
N LEU A 420 -6.51 -21.27 0.95
CA LEU A 420 -5.45 -20.28 0.74
C LEU A 420 -5.78 -19.31 -0.40
N VAL A 421 -6.58 -19.70 -1.40
CA VAL A 421 -7.11 -18.79 -2.42
C VAL A 421 -8.40 -18.15 -1.91
N GLY A 422 -8.40 -16.83 -1.75
CA GLY A 422 -9.56 -16.07 -1.29
C GLY A 422 -9.15 -14.74 -0.61
N VAL A 423 -10.06 -13.90 -0.24
CA VAL A 423 -11.45 -13.79 -0.66
C VAL A 423 -11.55 -13.22 -2.07
N GLU A 424 -10.48 -12.63 -2.53
CA GLU A 424 -10.22 -12.10 -3.87
C GLU A 424 -9.02 -12.81 -4.48
N TYR A 425 -8.96 -12.85 -5.80
CA TYR A 425 -7.88 -13.52 -6.53
C TYR A 425 -7.54 -12.80 -7.83
N ASP A 426 -6.29 -12.97 -8.23
CA ASP A 426 -5.75 -12.48 -9.49
C ASP A 426 -5.34 -13.66 -10.38
N ARG A 427 -5.27 -13.40 -11.70
CA ARG A 427 -4.80 -14.38 -12.69
C ARG A 427 -3.92 -13.72 -13.75
N VAL A 428 -3.19 -14.53 -14.50
CA VAL A 428 -2.63 -14.12 -15.79
C VAL A 428 -3.78 -14.02 -16.81
N ASP A 429 -3.84 -12.92 -17.54
CA ASP A 429 -4.82 -12.73 -18.61
C ASP A 429 -4.17 -12.08 -19.83
N LEU A 430 -3.96 -12.87 -20.87
CA LEU A 430 -3.25 -12.47 -22.09
C LEU A 430 -3.99 -11.43 -22.94
N ARG A 431 -5.25 -11.14 -22.62
CA ARG A 431 -5.99 -10.03 -23.26
C ARG A 431 -5.46 -8.65 -22.83
N TYR A 432 -4.64 -8.61 -21.77
CA TYR A 432 -4.07 -7.38 -21.23
C TYR A 432 -2.53 -7.42 -21.31
N PRO A 433 -1.86 -6.26 -21.38
CA PRO A 433 -0.41 -6.19 -21.31
C PRO A 433 0.12 -6.93 -20.09
N THR A 434 1.03 -7.87 -20.29
CA THR A 434 1.63 -8.68 -19.21
C THR A 434 3.13 -8.76 -19.43
N PRO A 435 3.98 -8.49 -18.42
CA PRO A 435 5.43 -8.64 -18.52
C PRO A 435 5.81 -10.08 -18.89
N ARG A 436 6.75 -10.24 -19.81
CA ARG A 436 7.27 -11.54 -20.23
C ARG A 436 8.80 -11.51 -20.21
N PRO A 437 9.52 -12.62 -19.87
CA PRO A 437 8.96 -13.92 -19.52
C PRO A 437 8.33 -13.94 -18.13
N ILE A 438 7.26 -14.76 -17.96
CA ILE A 438 6.53 -14.95 -16.71
C ILE A 438 6.30 -16.44 -16.43
N GLU A 439 6.57 -16.85 -15.20
CA GLU A 439 6.36 -18.21 -14.72
C GLU A 439 5.11 -18.27 -13.83
N ILE A 440 4.24 -19.24 -14.08
CA ILE A 440 3.10 -19.56 -13.21
C ILE A 440 3.55 -20.61 -12.21
N LEU A 441 3.66 -20.25 -10.93
CA LEU A 441 4.14 -21.09 -9.84
C LEU A 441 3.03 -21.93 -9.22
N ALA A 442 1.82 -21.35 -9.19
CA ALA A 442 0.60 -22.02 -8.81
C ALA A 442 -0.50 -21.63 -9.79
N HIS A 443 -1.36 -22.59 -10.10
CA HIS A 443 -2.48 -22.44 -11.00
C HIS A 443 -3.69 -23.14 -10.37
N SER A 444 -4.49 -22.37 -9.67
CA SER A 444 -5.50 -22.86 -8.75
C SER A 444 -6.88 -22.73 -9.38
N PRO A 445 -7.59 -23.83 -9.68
CA PRO A 445 -8.96 -23.76 -10.19
C PRO A 445 -9.88 -23.08 -9.18
N VAL A 446 -10.71 -22.15 -9.65
CA VAL A 446 -11.68 -21.43 -8.84
C VAL A 446 -13.03 -21.34 -9.54
N VAL A 447 -14.10 -21.22 -8.74
CA VAL A 447 -15.43 -20.88 -9.24
C VAL A 447 -15.88 -19.61 -8.53
N CYS A 448 -16.00 -18.52 -9.27
CA CYS A 448 -16.45 -17.24 -8.75
C CYS A 448 -17.79 -16.86 -9.36
N LYS A 449 -18.83 -16.78 -8.54
CA LYS A 449 -20.21 -16.46 -8.97
C LYS A 449 -20.67 -17.32 -10.16
N GLY A 450 -20.38 -18.62 -10.10
CA GLY A 450 -20.75 -19.59 -11.14
C GLY A 450 -19.84 -19.60 -12.38
N ARG A 451 -18.83 -18.74 -12.46
CA ARG A 451 -17.85 -18.72 -13.55
C ARG A 451 -16.58 -19.45 -13.15
N ALA A 452 -16.20 -20.48 -13.90
CA ALA A 452 -14.92 -21.14 -13.74
C ALA A 452 -13.76 -20.21 -14.16
N SER A 453 -12.68 -20.22 -13.41
CA SER A 453 -11.46 -19.46 -13.66
C SER A 453 -10.28 -20.07 -12.93
N TYR A 454 -9.16 -19.37 -12.86
CA TYR A 454 -7.96 -19.75 -12.13
C TYR A 454 -7.43 -18.60 -11.31
N ALA A 455 -6.79 -18.91 -10.19
CA ALA A 455 -5.95 -17.98 -9.43
C ALA A 455 -4.49 -18.34 -9.66
N ASP A 456 -3.65 -17.35 -10.02
CA ASP A 456 -2.25 -17.57 -10.36
C ASP A 456 -1.30 -16.88 -9.41
N THR A 457 -0.30 -17.62 -8.92
CA THR A 457 0.91 -17.04 -8.33
C THR A 457 2.01 -17.00 -9.38
N VAL A 458 2.67 -15.87 -9.54
CA VAL A 458 3.62 -15.69 -10.63
C VAL A 458 4.97 -15.14 -10.18
N TYR A 459 5.99 -15.43 -10.99
CA TYR A 459 7.29 -14.76 -10.98
C TYR A 459 7.63 -14.32 -12.40
N ALA A 460 8.14 -13.10 -12.55
CA ALA A 460 8.62 -12.60 -13.84
C ALA A 460 9.98 -11.91 -13.69
N SER A 461 10.79 -11.95 -14.74
CA SER A 461 12.02 -11.15 -14.86
C SER A 461 11.83 -10.04 -15.89
N LEU A 462 12.22 -8.83 -15.52
CA LEU A 462 12.00 -7.63 -16.34
C LEU A 462 13.28 -7.21 -17.06
N PRO A 463 13.19 -6.47 -18.17
CA PRO A 463 14.37 -5.97 -18.89
C PRO A 463 15.28 -5.08 -18.05
N SER A 464 14.76 -4.46 -16.99
CA SER A 464 15.52 -3.69 -16.01
C SER A 464 16.39 -4.56 -15.08
N GLY A 465 16.23 -5.88 -15.13
CA GLY A 465 16.81 -6.83 -14.19
C GLY A 465 15.98 -7.02 -12.92
N ALA A 466 14.90 -6.26 -12.72
CA ALA A 466 14.00 -6.45 -11.59
C ALA A 466 13.29 -7.81 -11.65
N GLY A 467 13.11 -8.45 -10.50
CA GLY A 467 12.18 -9.55 -10.32
C GLY A 467 10.80 -9.01 -9.92
N LEU A 468 9.76 -9.66 -10.41
CA LEU A 468 8.37 -9.41 -10.03
C LEU A 468 7.79 -10.68 -9.43
N PHE A 469 7.21 -10.58 -8.24
CA PHE A 469 6.44 -11.65 -7.59
C PHE A 469 5.03 -11.16 -7.28
N ALA A 470 4.01 -11.94 -7.65
CA ALA A 470 2.63 -11.68 -7.24
C ALA A 470 2.00 -12.97 -6.70
N ALA A 471 1.48 -12.90 -5.48
CA ALA A 471 0.87 -14.03 -4.78
C ALA A 471 -0.49 -14.44 -5.37
N GLY A 472 -1.23 -13.50 -5.98
CA GLY A 472 -2.51 -13.74 -6.64
C GLY A 472 -3.66 -14.13 -5.71
N THR A 473 -3.47 -14.03 -4.40
CA THR A 473 -4.51 -14.27 -3.39
C THR A 473 -4.41 -13.30 -2.23
N MET A 474 -5.55 -12.75 -1.80
CA MET A 474 -5.61 -11.83 -0.68
C MET A 474 -5.24 -12.50 0.66
N ARG A 475 -5.47 -13.80 0.81
CA ARG A 475 -5.19 -14.54 2.06
C ARG A 475 -3.71 -14.88 2.30
N TRP A 476 -2.82 -14.51 1.38
CA TRP A 476 -1.39 -14.79 1.53
C TRP A 476 -0.80 -14.28 2.85
N VAL A 477 -1.02 -13.00 3.15
CA VAL A 477 -0.47 -12.40 4.39
C VAL A 477 -1.16 -12.95 5.63
N GLU A 478 -2.47 -13.17 5.57
CA GLU A 478 -3.23 -13.76 6.67
C GLU A 478 -2.69 -15.16 7.05
N SER A 479 -2.31 -15.97 6.05
CA SER A 479 -1.77 -17.32 6.26
C SER A 479 -0.42 -17.35 6.98
N LEU A 480 0.34 -16.26 6.98
CA LEU A 480 1.62 -16.16 7.71
C LEU A 480 1.43 -16.26 9.23
N GLU A 481 0.23 -16.02 9.72
CA GLU A 481 -0.16 -16.21 11.12
C GLU A 481 -0.90 -17.55 11.28
N ALA A 482 -0.18 -18.60 11.65
CA ALA A 482 -0.69 -19.98 11.76
C ALA A 482 -1.87 -20.18 12.72
N ARG A 483 -2.25 -19.17 13.48
CA ARG A 483 -3.43 -19.13 14.34
C ARG A 483 -3.84 -17.68 14.37
N GLY A 484 -4.86 -17.27 13.68
CA GLY A 484 -5.37 -15.90 13.69
C GLY A 484 -5.07 -15.15 15.00
N ALA A 485 -3.82 -14.75 15.19
CA ALA A 485 -3.32 -14.08 16.38
C ALA A 485 -3.67 -12.61 16.28
N GLY A 486 -4.89 -12.30 16.51
CA GLY A 486 -5.36 -10.93 16.43
C GLY A 486 -6.86 -10.87 16.58
N GLY A 487 -7.36 -11.42 17.65
CA GLY A 487 -8.70 -11.10 18.14
C GLY A 487 -9.80 -11.18 17.10
N GLY A 488 -10.33 -12.35 16.84
CA GLY A 488 -11.76 -12.41 16.69
C GLY A 488 -12.36 -12.60 15.31
N LYS A 489 -11.62 -12.89 14.25
CA LYS A 489 -12.22 -13.54 13.07
C LYS A 489 -11.49 -14.83 12.79
N ALA A 490 -12.27 -15.88 12.47
CA ALA A 490 -11.74 -17.11 11.97
C ALA A 490 -10.71 -16.81 10.86
N ASN A 491 -9.58 -17.49 10.89
CA ASN A 491 -8.54 -17.43 9.85
C ASN A 491 -8.99 -18.11 8.54
N HIS A 492 -10.26 -18.03 8.19
CA HIS A 492 -10.90 -18.63 7.02
C HIS A 492 -10.58 -20.13 6.81
N GLY A 493 -10.28 -20.89 7.87
CA GLY A 493 -9.91 -22.29 7.78
C GLY A 493 -8.45 -22.57 7.39
N LEU A 494 -7.61 -21.54 7.30
CA LEU A 494 -6.18 -21.69 7.05
C LEU A 494 -5.51 -22.50 8.16
N ASP A 495 -4.73 -23.49 7.77
CA ASP A 495 -4.02 -24.39 8.69
C ASP A 495 -2.51 -24.07 8.80
N GLY A 496 -1.85 -24.75 9.73
CA GLY A 496 -0.41 -24.57 9.94
C GLY A 496 0.46 -25.06 8.77
N ARG A 497 -0.05 -25.94 7.88
CA ARG A 497 0.65 -26.38 6.67
C ARG A 497 0.70 -25.22 5.66
N ALA A 498 -0.43 -24.58 5.41
CA ALA A 498 -0.52 -23.38 4.57
C ALA A 498 0.39 -22.26 5.11
N GLY A 499 0.36 -22.02 6.43
CA GLY A 499 1.20 -21.00 7.06
C GLY A 499 2.71 -21.28 6.96
N ARG A 500 3.15 -22.53 7.07
CA ARG A 500 4.57 -22.88 6.85
C ARG A 500 4.98 -22.71 5.39
N PHE A 501 4.15 -23.18 4.46
CA PHE A 501 4.39 -23.03 3.03
C PHE A 501 4.55 -21.54 2.64
N THR A 502 3.55 -20.71 2.91
CA THR A 502 3.58 -19.30 2.55
C THR A 502 4.71 -18.55 3.23
N ARG A 503 5.05 -18.88 4.47
CA ARG A 503 6.19 -18.29 5.18
C ARG A 503 7.51 -18.61 4.50
N THR A 504 7.75 -19.88 4.13
CA THR A 504 8.97 -20.28 3.42
C THR A 504 9.09 -19.57 2.07
N VAL A 505 8.02 -19.54 1.28
CA VAL A 505 8.01 -18.82 0.00
C VAL A 505 8.26 -17.31 0.22
N THR A 506 7.59 -16.69 1.19
CA THR A 506 7.79 -15.27 1.52
C THR A 506 9.24 -14.99 1.90
N GLU A 507 9.86 -15.82 2.73
CA GLU A 507 11.28 -15.67 3.10
C GLU A 507 12.21 -15.81 1.89
N ASN A 508 11.91 -16.73 0.97
CA ASN A 508 12.70 -16.91 -0.26
C ASN A 508 12.58 -15.68 -1.17
N VAL A 509 11.37 -15.14 -1.37
CA VAL A 509 11.15 -13.88 -2.10
C VAL A 509 11.95 -12.74 -1.47
N LEU A 510 11.76 -12.52 -0.17
CA LEU A 510 12.38 -11.42 0.55
C LEU A 510 13.91 -11.51 0.53
N ARG A 511 14.47 -12.71 0.74
CA ARG A 511 15.92 -12.94 0.71
C ARG A 511 16.51 -12.65 -0.67
N ALA A 512 15.88 -13.14 -1.73
CA ALA A 512 16.35 -12.93 -3.10
C ALA A 512 16.21 -11.46 -3.52
N PHE A 513 15.09 -10.82 -3.20
CA PHE A 513 14.82 -9.44 -3.59
C PHE A 513 15.67 -8.43 -2.80
N ALA A 514 16.00 -8.72 -1.55
CA ALA A 514 16.91 -7.90 -0.75
C ALA A 514 18.37 -7.99 -1.24
N ALA A 515 18.75 -9.06 -1.96
CA ALA A 515 20.10 -9.24 -2.49
C ALA A 515 20.40 -8.42 -3.76
N GLY A 516 19.38 -7.79 -4.36
CA GLY A 516 19.53 -6.98 -5.57
C GLY A 516 18.59 -7.41 -6.69
N PRO A 517 18.84 -7.00 -7.95
CA PRO A 517 17.96 -7.27 -9.08
C PRO A 517 17.78 -8.78 -9.33
N ALA A 518 16.66 -9.33 -8.83
CA ALA A 518 16.44 -10.77 -8.84
C ALA A 518 16.23 -11.34 -10.26
N GLY A 519 15.69 -10.54 -11.19
CA GLY A 519 15.50 -10.96 -12.58
C GLY A 519 16.80 -11.22 -13.33
N CYS A 520 17.92 -10.55 -12.94
CA CYS A 520 19.24 -10.86 -13.47
C CYS A 520 19.80 -12.16 -12.88
N ALA A 521 19.68 -12.33 -11.55
CA ALA A 521 20.24 -13.49 -10.85
C ALA A 521 19.41 -14.77 -11.05
N ARG A 522 18.14 -14.63 -11.32
CA ARG A 522 17.11 -15.67 -11.44
C ARG A 522 16.17 -15.35 -12.61
N PRO A 523 16.65 -15.42 -13.87
CA PRO A 523 15.79 -15.15 -15.01
C PRO A 523 14.60 -16.12 -15.05
N ALA A 524 13.40 -15.58 -15.32
CA ALA A 524 12.20 -16.37 -15.46
C ALA A 524 12.21 -17.15 -16.78
N VAL A 525 11.58 -18.31 -16.79
CA VAL A 525 11.25 -19.10 -17.98
C VAL A 525 9.75 -19.02 -18.22
N ASP A 526 9.35 -18.58 -19.42
CA ASP A 526 7.94 -18.41 -19.71
C ASP A 526 7.15 -19.72 -19.70
N THR A 527 6.09 -19.79 -18.88
CA THR A 527 5.27 -21.02 -18.74
C THR A 527 3.79 -20.81 -19.04
N VAL A 528 3.41 -19.62 -19.54
CA VAL A 528 2.00 -19.29 -19.76
C VAL A 528 1.31 -20.26 -20.72
N ALA A 529 2.00 -20.66 -21.79
CA ALA A 529 1.46 -21.59 -22.77
C ALA A 529 1.11 -22.97 -22.17
N LEU A 530 1.77 -23.39 -21.08
CA LEU A 530 1.47 -24.64 -20.41
C LEU A 530 0.11 -24.64 -19.68
N HIS A 531 -0.43 -23.45 -19.38
CA HIS A 531 -1.66 -23.28 -18.61
C HIS A 531 -2.80 -22.66 -19.41
N TYR A 532 -2.49 -21.81 -20.37
CA TYR A 532 -3.46 -21.03 -21.14
C TYR A 532 -3.42 -21.29 -22.65
N GLY A 533 -2.60 -22.26 -23.09
CA GLY A 533 -2.36 -22.50 -24.52
C GLY A 533 -1.48 -21.43 -25.17
N ASP A 534 -1.15 -21.65 -26.44
CA ASP A 534 -0.39 -20.68 -27.23
C ASP A 534 -1.32 -19.58 -27.72
N PRO A 535 -1.12 -18.30 -27.34
CA PRO A 535 -1.96 -17.19 -27.81
C PRO A 535 -1.88 -16.94 -29.32
N GLY A 536 -0.92 -17.57 -30.02
CA GLY A 536 -0.78 -17.55 -31.47
C GLY A 536 -1.33 -18.78 -32.21
N ALA A 537 -1.77 -19.82 -31.48
CA ALA A 537 -2.40 -20.96 -32.10
C ALA A 537 -3.80 -20.59 -32.63
N PRO A 538 -4.17 -20.94 -33.87
CA PRO A 538 -5.52 -20.73 -34.36
C PRO A 538 -6.49 -21.49 -33.46
N GLU A 539 -7.59 -20.82 -33.07
CA GLU A 539 -8.70 -21.44 -32.34
C GLU A 539 -9.14 -22.69 -33.12
N GLU A 540 -8.79 -23.88 -32.63
CA GLU A 540 -9.39 -25.11 -33.17
C GLU A 540 -10.90 -24.98 -32.98
N ALA A 541 -11.63 -24.84 -34.07
CA ALA A 541 -13.08 -24.78 -34.07
C ALA A 541 -13.56 -25.99 -33.23
N ALA A 542 -14.21 -25.71 -32.12
CA ALA A 542 -14.85 -26.72 -31.29
C ALA A 542 -15.88 -27.43 -32.16
N THR A 543 -15.47 -28.51 -32.83
CA THR A 543 -16.37 -29.43 -33.51
C THR A 543 -17.16 -30.11 -32.40
N GLY A 544 -18.43 -29.70 -32.30
CA GLY A 544 -19.39 -30.30 -31.40
C GLY A 544 -19.50 -31.80 -31.61
N VAL A 545 -19.56 -32.51 -30.52
CA VAL A 545 -20.30 -33.76 -30.34
C VAL A 545 -21.19 -33.62 -29.12
#